data_e5010a8b2d3b29bb44f61c51fc381492
#
_entry.id   e5010a8b2d3b29bb44f61c51fc381492
#
_cell.length_a   1.000
_cell.length_b   1.000
_cell.length_c   1.000
_cell.angle_alpha   90.00
_cell.angle_beta   90.00
_cell.angle_gamma   90.00
#
_symmetry.space_group_name_H-M   'P 1'
#
loop_
_entity.id
_entity.type
_entity.pdbx_description
1 polymer ?
#
loop_
_entity_poly.entity_id
_entity_poly.type
_entity_poly.pdbx_seq_one_letter_code
_entity_poly.pdbx_strand_id
1 'polypeptide(L)'
;MTRVLYVLALTLFAIPAYAGDIVGDAKVIDGDTIEIGRTRIHLHGIDAPEPDQTCEKGGKWYRCGDVATEALGKQITEPVRCKPVKGSTKDRLTAKCAVGSTELNAWMVTRGYAVADRKNSRDYLAKEAKARRALRGVWHGRFDYPWDWRKAHR
;
A
#
# COMPACT_ATOMS: atom_id res chain seq x y z
N MET A 1 -51.48 24.44 37.91
CA MET A 1 -50.17 24.94 37.41
C MET A 1 -49.32 23.75 36.95
N THR A 2 -49.40 23.39 35.69
CA THR A 2 -48.77 22.18 35.13
C THR A 2 -47.47 22.61 34.44
N ARG A 3 -46.29 22.22 35.00
CA ARG A 3 -45.00 22.48 34.37
C ARG A 3 -44.70 21.44 33.33
N VAL A 4 -44.63 21.84 32.07
CA VAL A 4 -44.18 21.02 30.93
C VAL A 4 -42.65 21.07 30.88
N LEU A 5 -42.00 19.92 31.11
CA LEU A 5 -40.57 19.75 30.96
C LEU A 5 -40.28 19.42 29.47
N TYR A 6 -39.63 20.33 28.77
CA TYR A 6 -39.10 20.05 27.44
C TYR A 6 -37.78 19.29 27.59
N VAL A 7 -37.77 18.01 27.18
CA VAL A 7 -36.53 17.21 27.04
C VAL A 7 -35.93 17.52 25.69
N LEU A 8 -34.82 18.24 25.69
CA LEU A 8 -34.03 18.53 24.50
C LEU A 8 -33.22 17.26 24.10
N ALA A 9 -33.67 16.53 23.08
CA ALA A 9 -32.96 15.39 22.53
C ALA A 9 -31.76 15.88 21.72
N LEU A 10 -30.56 15.70 22.26
CA LEU A 10 -29.29 15.99 21.59
C LEU A 10 -29.00 14.84 20.61
N THR A 11 -29.29 15.03 19.33
CA THR A 11 -28.91 14.08 18.28
C THR A 11 -27.42 14.24 17.98
N LEU A 12 -26.60 13.26 18.42
CA LEU A 12 -25.21 13.14 17.99
C LEU A 12 -25.18 12.74 16.51
N PHE A 13 -24.84 13.69 15.65
CA PHE A 13 -24.45 13.39 14.27
C PHE A 13 -23.08 12.71 14.29
N ALA A 14 -23.04 11.41 14.09
CA ALA A 14 -21.83 10.69 13.79
C ALA A 14 -21.32 11.12 12.41
N ILE A 15 -20.23 11.87 12.35
CA ILE A 15 -19.57 12.26 11.10
C ILE A 15 -18.94 10.98 10.52
N PRO A 16 -19.36 10.53 9.30
CA PRO A 16 -18.73 9.37 8.68
C PRO A 16 -17.27 9.66 8.39
N ALA A 17 -16.39 8.90 9.00
CA ALA A 17 -14.95 8.98 8.76
C ALA A 17 -14.66 8.49 7.33
N TYR A 18 -14.01 9.32 6.53
CA TYR A 18 -13.45 9.04 5.21
C TYR A 18 -14.36 8.24 4.25
N ALA A 19 -15.30 8.90 3.60
CA ALA A 19 -16.15 8.32 2.56
C ALA A 19 -15.71 8.68 1.12
N GLY A 20 -14.56 9.35 0.92
CA GLY A 20 -14.12 9.83 -0.40
C GLY A 20 -12.77 9.30 -0.86
N ASP A 21 -12.58 9.26 -2.20
CA ASP A 21 -11.30 9.00 -2.83
C ASP A 21 -10.31 10.14 -2.49
N ILE A 22 -9.03 9.81 -2.29
CA ILE A 22 -7.93 10.77 -2.17
C ILE A 22 -7.28 10.87 -3.53
N VAL A 23 -7.25 12.07 -4.11
CA VAL A 23 -6.70 12.31 -5.45
C VAL A 23 -5.68 13.43 -5.41
N GLY A 24 -4.53 13.24 -6.03
CA GLY A 24 -3.50 14.28 -6.15
C GLY A 24 -2.15 13.76 -6.60
N ASP A 25 -1.21 14.67 -6.73
CA ASP A 25 0.18 14.34 -7.02
C ASP A 25 0.78 13.59 -5.84
N ALA A 26 1.38 12.44 -6.13
CA ALA A 26 1.93 11.55 -5.12
C ALA A 26 3.45 11.61 -5.10
N LYS A 27 4.01 11.77 -3.89
CA LYS A 27 5.42 11.54 -3.60
C LYS A 27 5.59 10.09 -3.15
N VAL A 28 6.48 9.33 -3.78
CA VAL A 28 6.84 7.98 -3.35
C VAL A 28 7.76 8.06 -2.13
N ILE A 29 7.43 7.34 -1.07
CA ILE A 29 8.22 7.22 0.16
C ILE A 29 9.09 5.97 0.08
N ASP A 30 8.48 4.82 -0.28
CA ASP A 30 9.11 3.53 -0.49
C ASP A 30 8.29 2.68 -1.47
N GLY A 31 8.59 1.37 -1.60
CA GLY A 31 7.98 0.49 -2.59
C GLY A 31 6.49 0.19 -2.41
N ASP A 32 5.89 0.55 -1.26
CA ASP A 32 4.46 0.35 -0.99
C ASP A 32 3.81 1.51 -0.24
N THR A 33 4.51 2.63 -0.09
CA THR A 33 4.01 3.81 0.62
C THR A 33 4.18 5.06 -0.24
N ILE A 34 3.10 5.81 -0.40
CA ILE A 34 3.08 7.11 -1.07
C ILE A 34 2.54 8.20 -0.15
N GLU A 35 2.76 9.46 -0.51
CA GLU A 35 2.21 10.62 0.18
C GLU A 35 1.51 11.54 -0.82
N ILE A 36 0.24 11.87 -0.54
CA ILE A 36 -0.54 12.85 -1.31
C ILE A 36 -0.86 14.03 -0.38
N GLY A 37 -0.31 15.20 -0.70
CA GLY A 37 -0.37 16.37 0.19
C GLY A 37 0.36 16.10 1.51
N ARG A 38 -0.38 15.94 2.62
CA ARG A 38 0.15 15.57 3.94
C ARG A 38 -0.31 14.19 4.40
N THR A 39 -0.91 13.43 3.50
CA THR A 39 -1.50 12.14 3.83
C THR A 39 -0.60 11.02 3.35
N ARG A 40 -0.01 10.30 4.30
CA ARG A 40 0.75 9.07 4.00
C ARG A 40 -0.22 7.91 3.81
N ILE A 41 -0.04 7.18 2.71
CA ILE A 41 -0.94 6.12 2.26
C ILE A 41 -0.11 4.86 2.01
N HIS A 42 -0.40 3.80 2.74
CA HIS A 42 0.16 2.49 2.47
C HIS A 42 -0.70 1.75 1.44
N LEU A 43 -0.07 1.15 0.45
CA LEU A 43 -0.75 0.39 -0.60
C LEU A 43 -1.31 -0.92 -0.03
N HIS A 44 -2.63 -1.02 0.07
CA HIS A 44 -3.33 -2.15 0.68
C HIS A 44 -2.95 -3.50 0.07
N GLY A 45 -2.73 -4.50 0.92
CA GLY A 45 -2.61 -5.92 0.53
C GLY A 45 -1.29 -6.29 -0.13
N ILE A 46 -0.30 -5.41 -0.10
CA ILE A 46 1.06 -5.67 -0.58
C ILE A 46 2.09 -5.32 0.50
N ASP A 47 3.29 -5.87 0.36
CA ASP A 47 4.45 -5.57 1.20
C ASP A 47 5.69 -5.55 0.29
N ALA A 48 6.34 -4.40 0.16
CA ALA A 48 7.52 -4.23 -0.68
C ALA A 48 8.80 -4.43 0.15
N PRO A 49 9.92 -4.80 -0.48
CA PRO A 49 11.21 -4.77 0.19
C PRO A 49 11.51 -3.40 0.80
N GLU A 50 12.06 -3.40 2.02
CA GLU A 50 12.45 -2.19 2.72
C GLU A 50 13.53 -1.41 1.95
N PRO A 51 13.62 -0.08 2.10
CA PRO A 51 14.61 0.73 1.35
C PRO A 51 16.03 0.21 1.41
N ASP A 52 16.46 -0.30 2.58
CA ASP A 52 17.81 -0.86 2.77
C ASP A 52 17.92 -2.36 2.48
N GLN A 53 16.83 -3.00 2.13
CA GLN A 53 16.80 -4.43 1.87
C GLN A 53 17.53 -4.78 0.59
N THR A 54 18.35 -5.85 0.67
CA THR A 54 19.04 -6.43 -0.48
C THR A 54 18.46 -7.77 -0.87
N CYS A 55 18.49 -8.05 -2.16
CA CYS A 55 18.09 -9.31 -2.77
C CYS A 55 19.23 -9.83 -3.66
N GLU A 56 19.26 -11.14 -3.93
CA GLU A 56 20.26 -11.76 -4.80
C GLU A 56 19.64 -12.11 -6.14
N LYS A 57 20.38 -11.88 -7.23
CA LYS A 57 20.01 -12.29 -8.59
C LYS A 57 21.25 -12.73 -9.35
N GLY A 58 21.29 -14.01 -9.73
CA GLY A 58 22.43 -14.55 -10.50
C GLY A 58 23.77 -14.44 -9.79
N GLY A 59 23.80 -14.64 -8.47
CA GLY A 59 24.99 -14.54 -7.64
C GLY A 59 25.37 -13.11 -7.25
N LYS A 60 24.61 -12.09 -7.66
CA LYS A 60 24.89 -10.68 -7.36
C LYS A 60 23.83 -10.09 -6.44
N TRP A 61 24.26 -9.41 -5.39
CA TRP A 61 23.39 -8.68 -4.48
C TRP A 61 23.06 -7.29 -5.03
N TYR A 62 21.81 -6.86 -4.88
CA TYR A 62 21.32 -5.53 -5.27
C TYR A 62 20.30 -5.01 -4.27
N ARG A 63 20.13 -3.70 -4.18
CA ARG A 63 19.16 -3.03 -3.30
C ARG A 63 17.76 -3.14 -3.89
N CYS A 64 17.03 -4.20 -3.56
CA CYS A 64 15.69 -4.44 -4.13
C CYS A 64 14.63 -3.47 -3.60
N GLY A 65 14.81 -2.90 -2.41
CA GLY A 65 13.95 -1.85 -1.89
C GLY A 65 14.02 -0.57 -2.72
N ASP A 66 15.25 -0.13 -3.09
CA ASP A 66 15.44 1.02 -3.99
C ASP A 66 14.80 0.76 -5.36
N VAL A 67 14.98 -0.46 -5.89
CA VAL A 67 14.40 -0.85 -7.19
C VAL A 67 12.86 -0.81 -7.13
N ALA A 68 12.24 -1.28 -6.04
CA ALA A 68 10.79 -1.23 -5.84
C ALA A 68 10.30 0.23 -5.76
N THR A 69 10.99 1.07 -5.00
CA THR A 69 10.67 2.50 -4.84
C THR A 69 10.77 3.25 -6.17
N GLU A 70 11.86 3.02 -6.91
CA GLU A 70 12.05 3.65 -8.22
C GLU A 70 11.02 3.17 -9.25
N ALA A 71 10.67 1.87 -9.23
CA ALA A 71 9.66 1.30 -10.12
C ALA A 71 8.28 1.91 -9.87
N LEU A 72 7.88 2.07 -8.60
CA LEU A 72 6.63 2.74 -8.24
C LEU A 72 6.65 4.20 -8.70
N GLY A 73 7.76 4.93 -8.49
CA GLY A 73 7.90 6.31 -8.92
C GLY A 73 7.79 6.48 -10.44
N LYS A 74 8.39 5.58 -11.22
CA LYS A 74 8.27 5.60 -12.69
C LYS A 74 6.88 5.26 -13.21
N GLN A 75 6.10 4.49 -12.44
CA GLN A 75 4.72 4.16 -12.79
C GLN A 75 3.75 5.32 -12.54
N ILE A 76 4.07 6.22 -11.61
CA ILE A 76 3.26 7.40 -11.28
C ILE A 76 3.60 8.53 -12.26
N THR A 77 2.83 8.65 -13.34
CA THR A 77 3.04 9.64 -14.41
C THR A 77 2.01 10.77 -14.41
N GLU A 78 0.97 10.65 -13.57
CA GLU A 78 -0.14 11.60 -13.44
C GLU A 78 -0.74 11.49 -12.02
N PRO A 79 -1.68 12.36 -11.61
CA PRO A 79 -2.26 12.30 -10.27
C PRO A 79 -2.83 10.93 -9.92
N VAL A 80 -2.49 10.46 -8.72
CA VAL A 80 -2.92 9.15 -8.18
C VAL A 80 -4.30 9.29 -7.55
N ARG A 81 -5.16 8.30 -7.78
CA ARG A 81 -6.44 8.14 -7.09
C ARG A 81 -6.37 6.96 -6.14
N CYS A 82 -6.57 7.20 -4.85
CA CYS A 82 -6.57 6.20 -3.80
C CYS A 82 -7.94 6.04 -3.17
N LYS A 83 -8.42 4.81 -3.10
CA LYS A 83 -9.67 4.42 -2.41
C LYS A 83 -9.29 3.77 -1.09
N PRO A 84 -9.55 4.43 0.06
CA PRO A 84 -9.31 3.85 1.37
C PRO A 84 -10.07 2.54 1.55
N VAL A 85 -9.44 1.54 2.19
CA VAL A 85 -10.08 0.27 2.49
C VAL A 85 -10.73 0.31 3.88
N LYS A 86 -11.70 -0.58 4.12
CA LYS A 86 -12.36 -0.73 5.42
C LYS A 86 -11.32 -1.02 6.52
N GLY A 87 -11.42 -0.32 7.63
CA GLY A 87 -10.47 -0.43 8.75
C GLY A 87 -9.28 0.52 8.66
N SER A 88 -9.16 1.32 7.60
CA SER A 88 -8.21 2.42 7.55
C SER A 88 -8.54 3.48 8.58
N THR A 89 -7.52 3.99 9.27
CA THR A 89 -7.61 5.11 10.21
C THR A 89 -6.79 6.29 9.69
N LYS A 90 -6.97 7.47 10.29
CA LYS A 90 -6.19 8.66 9.93
C LYS A 90 -4.69 8.46 10.13
N ASP A 91 -4.30 7.71 11.16
CA ASP A 91 -2.89 7.47 11.52
C ASP A 91 -2.29 6.29 10.74
N ARG A 92 -3.15 5.41 10.20
CA ARG A 92 -2.74 4.25 9.40
C ARG A 92 -3.67 4.08 8.21
N LEU A 93 -3.50 4.96 7.25
CA LEU A 93 -4.31 4.93 6.03
C LEU A 93 -3.78 3.89 5.06
N THR A 94 -4.63 2.92 4.73
CA THR A 94 -4.36 1.92 3.69
C THR A 94 -5.40 2.03 2.58
N ALA A 95 -4.94 1.96 1.33
CA ALA A 95 -5.81 2.18 0.17
C ALA A 95 -5.41 1.33 -1.04
N LYS A 96 -6.37 1.14 -1.94
CA LYS A 96 -6.10 0.73 -3.32
C LYS A 96 -5.91 1.97 -4.17
N CYS A 97 -4.75 2.11 -4.78
CA CYS A 97 -4.36 3.31 -5.52
C CYS A 97 -4.18 2.99 -7.00
N ALA A 98 -4.53 3.93 -7.86
CA ALA A 98 -4.43 3.79 -9.31
C ALA A 98 -3.91 5.07 -9.97
N VAL A 99 -3.21 4.90 -11.08
CA VAL A 99 -2.85 5.94 -12.05
C VAL A 99 -3.53 5.58 -13.37
N GLY A 100 -4.42 6.45 -13.86
CA GLY A 100 -5.28 6.12 -14.97
C GLY A 100 -6.06 4.83 -14.72
N SER A 101 -5.90 3.84 -15.61
CA SER A 101 -6.50 2.51 -15.49
C SER A 101 -5.63 1.48 -14.76
N THR A 102 -4.41 1.83 -14.37
CA THR A 102 -3.45 0.91 -13.74
C THR A 102 -3.57 0.98 -12.22
N GLU A 103 -4.04 -0.10 -11.59
CA GLU A 103 -3.99 -0.26 -10.13
C GLU A 103 -2.55 -0.54 -9.68
N LEU A 104 -1.95 0.39 -8.93
CA LEU A 104 -0.55 0.34 -8.51
C LEU A 104 -0.24 -0.88 -7.63
N ASN A 105 -1.11 -1.20 -6.67
CA ASN A 105 -0.97 -2.35 -5.79
C ASN A 105 -0.82 -3.66 -6.60
N ALA A 106 -1.73 -3.89 -7.54
CA ALA A 106 -1.72 -5.05 -8.41
C ALA A 106 -0.50 -5.08 -9.34
N TRP A 107 -0.11 -3.92 -9.86
CA TRP A 107 1.02 -3.77 -10.76
C TRP A 107 2.34 -4.12 -10.06
N MET A 108 2.56 -3.62 -8.84
CA MET A 108 3.76 -3.90 -8.04
C MET A 108 3.93 -5.40 -7.80
N VAL A 109 2.87 -6.10 -7.40
CA VAL A 109 2.92 -7.57 -7.19
C VAL A 109 3.09 -8.32 -8.51
N THR A 110 2.39 -7.91 -9.59
CA THR A 110 2.49 -8.58 -10.89
C THR A 110 3.89 -8.49 -11.50
N ARG A 111 4.59 -7.38 -11.23
CA ARG A 111 5.97 -7.16 -11.66
C ARG A 111 7.01 -7.78 -10.72
N GLY A 112 6.60 -8.21 -9.52
CA GLY A 112 7.49 -8.76 -8.49
C GLY A 112 8.32 -7.70 -7.78
N TYR A 113 7.85 -6.45 -7.73
CA TYR A 113 8.43 -5.37 -6.93
C TYR A 113 7.90 -5.36 -5.49
N ALA A 114 6.78 -6.02 -5.25
CA ALA A 114 6.21 -6.29 -3.94
C ALA A 114 5.68 -7.71 -3.87
N VAL A 115 5.49 -8.22 -2.65
CA VAL A 115 4.82 -9.49 -2.37
C VAL A 115 3.39 -9.23 -1.88
N ALA A 116 2.51 -10.23 -1.96
CA ALA A 116 1.18 -10.14 -1.40
C ALA A 116 1.24 -10.21 0.13
N ASP A 117 0.64 -9.23 0.82
CA ASP A 117 0.50 -9.25 2.28
C ASP A 117 -0.62 -10.21 2.70
N ARG A 118 -0.25 -11.49 2.86
CA ARG A 118 -1.16 -12.60 3.15
C ARG A 118 -1.86 -12.49 4.50
N LYS A 119 -1.30 -11.70 5.42
CA LYS A 119 -1.85 -11.52 6.75
C LYS A 119 -3.08 -10.62 6.71
N ASN A 120 -3.05 -9.60 5.86
CA ASN A 120 -4.07 -8.57 5.83
C ASN A 120 -5.00 -8.64 4.61
N SER A 121 -4.61 -9.34 3.52
CA SER A 121 -5.42 -9.46 2.31
C SER A 121 -5.12 -10.72 1.49
N ARG A 122 -6.10 -11.16 0.71
CA ARG A 122 -5.94 -12.23 -0.28
C ARG A 122 -6.02 -11.73 -1.73
N ASP A 123 -6.20 -10.42 -1.93
CA ASP A 123 -6.53 -9.80 -3.23
C ASP A 123 -5.45 -10.05 -4.30
N TYR A 124 -4.18 -10.16 -3.89
CA TYR A 124 -3.06 -10.24 -4.83
C TYR A 124 -2.34 -11.59 -4.86
N LEU A 125 -2.83 -12.61 -4.14
CA LEU A 125 -2.20 -13.94 -4.10
C LEU A 125 -2.06 -14.59 -5.49
N ALA A 126 -3.10 -14.47 -6.33
CA ALA A 126 -3.06 -15.02 -7.68
C ALA A 126 -2.07 -14.28 -8.60
N LYS A 127 -1.90 -12.97 -8.40
CA LYS A 127 -0.93 -12.14 -9.13
C LYS A 127 0.49 -12.49 -8.71
N GLU A 128 0.73 -12.64 -7.41
CA GLU A 128 2.01 -13.11 -6.87
C GLU A 128 2.37 -14.49 -7.42
N ALA A 129 1.44 -15.44 -7.41
CA ALA A 129 1.69 -16.77 -7.98
C ALA A 129 2.11 -16.74 -9.45
N LYS A 130 1.53 -15.81 -10.25
CA LYS A 130 1.96 -15.59 -11.64
C LYS A 130 3.35 -14.95 -11.74
N ALA A 131 3.65 -13.96 -10.88
CA ALA A 131 4.97 -13.32 -10.83
C ALA A 131 6.07 -14.32 -10.47
N ARG A 132 5.83 -15.19 -9.47
CA ARG A 132 6.74 -16.27 -9.05
C ARG A 132 7.02 -17.25 -10.18
N ARG A 133 5.98 -17.77 -10.83
CA ARG A 133 6.17 -18.70 -11.96
C ARG A 133 6.94 -18.09 -13.13
N ALA A 134 6.80 -16.78 -13.33
CA ALA A 134 7.50 -16.04 -14.38
C ALA A 134 8.84 -15.46 -13.92
N LEU A 135 9.30 -15.77 -12.68
CA LEU A 135 10.55 -15.28 -12.09
C LEU A 135 10.71 -13.76 -12.21
N ARG A 136 9.64 -12.99 -11.94
CA ARG A 136 9.65 -11.54 -12.06
C ARG A 136 10.18 -10.87 -10.78
N GLY A 137 10.93 -9.80 -10.96
CA GLY A 137 11.43 -8.96 -9.85
C GLY A 137 12.20 -9.78 -8.83
N VAL A 138 11.82 -9.70 -7.55
CA VAL A 138 12.46 -10.43 -6.44
C VAL A 138 12.41 -11.96 -6.60
N TRP A 139 11.44 -12.46 -7.36
CA TRP A 139 11.28 -13.91 -7.61
C TRP A 139 12.34 -14.50 -8.56
N HIS A 140 13.20 -13.67 -9.14
CA HIS A 140 14.27 -14.13 -10.02
C HIS A 140 15.46 -14.74 -9.26
N GLY A 141 15.57 -14.51 -7.95
CA GLY A 141 16.67 -14.99 -7.13
C GLY A 141 16.25 -15.22 -5.68
N ARG A 142 17.13 -14.93 -4.74
CA ARG A 142 16.91 -15.10 -3.30
C ARG A 142 16.62 -13.75 -2.64
N PHE A 143 15.66 -13.75 -1.73
CA PHE A 143 15.33 -12.61 -0.89
C PHE A 143 14.65 -13.08 0.39
N ASP A 144 14.73 -12.27 1.43
CA ASP A 144 13.89 -12.40 2.61
C ASP A 144 12.55 -11.71 2.38
N TYR A 145 11.45 -12.30 2.86
CA TYR A 145 10.19 -11.57 2.84
C TYR A 145 10.31 -10.27 3.67
N PRO A 146 9.72 -9.15 3.24
CA PRO A 146 9.91 -7.87 3.92
C PRO A 146 9.59 -7.93 5.42
N TRP A 147 8.55 -8.66 5.82
CA TRP A 147 8.21 -8.87 7.24
C TRP A 147 9.25 -9.69 8.03
N ASP A 148 9.98 -10.61 7.39
CA ASP A 148 11.04 -11.37 8.04
C ASP A 148 12.32 -10.56 8.09
N TRP A 149 12.62 -9.81 7.03
CA TRP A 149 13.73 -8.86 7.02
C TRP A 149 13.60 -7.82 8.15
N ARG A 150 12.42 -7.21 8.33
CA ARG A 150 12.15 -6.27 9.44
C ARG A 150 12.36 -6.89 10.82
N LYS A 151 12.04 -8.17 11.01
CA LYS A 151 12.30 -8.86 12.30
C LYS A 151 13.78 -9.04 12.58
N ALA A 152 14.57 -9.31 11.55
CA ALA A 152 16.01 -9.53 11.67
C ALA A 152 16.82 -8.22 11.86
N HIS A 153 16.23 -7.06 11.51
CA HIS A 153 16.91 -5.76 11.53
C HIS A 153 16.28 -4.75 12.53
N ARG A 154 15.58 -5.24 13.53
CA ARG A 154 15.02 -4.45 14.66
C ARG A 154 16.05 -4.29 15.77
#